data_2c0a139983f369785acbd7b25db2ebc2
#
_entry.id   2c0a139983f369785acbd7b25db2ebc2
#
_cell.length_a   1.000
_cell.length_b   1.000
_cell.length_c   1.000
_cell.angle_alpha   90.00
_cell.angle_beta   90.00
_cell.angle_gamma   90.00
#
_symmetry.space_group_name_H-M   'P 1'
#
loop_
_entity.id
_entity.type
_entity.pdbx_description
1 polymer ?
#
loop_
_entity_poly.entity_id
_entity_poly.type
_entity_poly.pdbx_seq_one_letter_code
_entity_poly.pdbx_strand_id
1 'polypeptide(L)'
;MNKPEMRKEKSIRITTSGTVIKAPERVKTATGKVMATMTIQAESDKRSPYPLKIVAFDINALEIMTCQKGNKVTATGRYEWFNGYQLTGAQIVTT
;
A
#
# COMPACT_ATOMS: atom_id res chain seq x y z
N MET A 1 3.57 -24.89 -22.11
CA MET A 1 3.46 -24.71 -21.55
C MET A 1 3.60 -24.18 -20.78
N ASN A 2 3.54 -23.88 -20.49
CA ASN A 2 3.33 -23.42 -19.69
C ASN A 2 3.74 -22.81 -18.89
N LYS A 3 3.66 -22.44 -18.78
CA LYS A 3 3.73 -21.91 -18.08
C LYS A 3 4.05 -21.32 -17.26
N PRO A 4 4.18 -21.07 -17.15
CA PRO A 4 4.31 -20.55 -16.33
C PRO A 4 4.25 -19.83 -15.64
N GLU A 5 3.88 -19.52 -15.66
CA GLU A 5 3.54 -19.05 -15.11
C GLU A 5 3.30 -18.80 -14.31
N MET A 6 2.99 -18.83 -14.48
CA MET A 6 2.44 -18.76 -13.76
C MET A 6 2.78 -18.56 -12.65
N ARG A 7 3.16 -18.33 -12.19
CA ARG A 7 3.30 -18.14 -11.17
C ARG A 7 3.20 -17.00 -10.66
N LYS A 8 3.06 -16.20 -11.12
CA LYS A 8 2.81 -15.21 -10.67
C LYS A 8 1.72 -14.95 -10.12
N GLU A 9 1.19 -15.46 -10.54
CA GLU A 9 0.17 -15.36 -10.00
C GLU A 9 0.15 -15.33 -8.67
N LYS A 10 0.89 -15.34 -8.14
CA LYS A 10 0.97 -15.34 -6.75
C LYS A 10 0.80 -14.02 -6.11
N SER A 11 0.36 -13.04 -6.84
CA SER A 11 0.00 -11.77 -6.24
C SER A 11 -1.24 -11.93 -5.42
N ILE A 12 -1.16 -11.60 -4.15
CA ILE A 12 -2.28 -11.68 -3.24
C ILE A 12 -2.77 -10.27 -2.98
N ARG A 13 -4.04 -10.03 -3.23
CA ARG A 13 -4.65 -8.75 -2.86
C ARG A 13 -5.26 -8.89 -1.49
N ILE A 14 -4.97 -7.94 -0.63
CA ILE A 14 -5.56 -7.92 0.70
C ILE A 14 -6.14 -6.56 0.99
N THR A 15 -7.04 -6.55 1.94
CA THR A 15 -7.59 -5.32 2.49
C THR A 15 -7.20 -5.27 3.94
N THR A 16 -6.65 -4.17 4.36
CA THR A 16 -6.25 -4.03 5.74
C THR A 16 -6.53 -2.63 6.23
N SER A 17 -6.78 -2.49 7.51
CA SER A 17 -7.02 -1.20 8.13
C SER A 17 -5.85 -0.84 9.03
N GLY A 18 -5.64 0.43 9.22
CA GLY A 18 -4.59 0.86 10.10
C GLY A 18 -4.60 2.37 10.28
N THR A 19 -3.62 2.83 11.03
CA THR A 19 -3.47 4.25 11.32
C THR A 19 -2.21 4.75 10.62
N VAL A 20 -2.32 5.90 9.97
CA VAL A 20 -1.17 6.49 9.28
C VAL A 20 -0.14 6.92 10.31
N ILE A 21 1.05 6.33 10.24
CA ILE A 21 2.14 6.66 11.16
C ILE A 21 3.24 7.46 10.48
N LYS A 22 3.27 7.44 9.15
CA LYS A 22 4.19 8.27 8.40
C LYS A 22 3.40 8.94 7.28
N ALA A 23 3.41 10.26 7.24
CA ALA A 23 2.62 11.02 6.29
C ALA A 23 2.98 10.67 4.86
N PRO A 24 2.03 10.80 3.93
CA PRO A 24 2.30 10.46 2.54
C PRO A 24 3.29 11.43 1.90
N GLU A 25 4.07 10.89 0.96
CA GLU A 25 5.04 11.66 0.20
C GLU A 25 4.91 11.32 -1.27
N ARG A 26 5.04 12.36 -2.11
CA ARG A 26 5.15 12.14 -3.55
C ARG A 26 6.55 11.64 -3.86
N VAL A 27 6.63 10.68 -4.77
CA VAL A 27 7.90 10.11 -5.17
C VAL A 27 8.08 10.37 -6.66
N LYS A 28 9.22 10.90 -7.06
CA LYS A 28 9.54 11.05 -8.47
C LYS A 28 9.95 9.70 -9.02
N THR A 29 9.37 9.35 -10.15
CA THR A 29 9.74 8.10 -10.83
C THR A 29 10.50 8.45 -12.09
N ALA A 30 11.30 7.50 -12.58
CA ALA A 30 12.10 7.71 -13.78
C ALA A 30 11.22 7.93 -15.01
N THR A 31 10.01 7.40 -15.00
CA THR A 31 9.09 7.53 -16.13
C THR A 31 8.15 8.72 -16.01
N GLY A 32 8.23 9.48 -14.93
CA GLY A 32 7.33 10.59 -14.70
C GLY A 32 5.98 10.18 -14.17
N LYS A 33 5.77 8.90 -13.89
CA LYS A 33 4.51 8.41 -13.37
C LYS A 33 4.27 8.95 -11.97
N VAL A 34 3.03 9.32 -11.69
CA VAL A 34 2.68 9.81 -10.36
C VAL A 34 2.67 8.65 -9.38
N MET A 35 3.42 8.80 -8.30
CA MET A 35 3.52 7.77 -7.28
C MET A 35 3.58 8.45 -5.92
N ALA A 36 2.98 7.83 -4.93
CA ALA A 36 3.07 8.32 -3.55
C ALA A 36 3.17 7.14 -2.61
N THR A 37 3.82 7.37 -1.49
CA THR A 37 3.97 6.34 -0.46
C THR A 37 3.61 6.92 0.89
N MET A 38 3.09 6.07 1.76
CA MET A 38 2.92 6.41 3.16
C MET A 38 3.05 5.11 3.95
N THR A 39 3.10 5.21 5.27
CA THR A 39 3.18 4.02 6.11
C THR A 39 2.04 4.05 7.10
N ILE A 40 1.38 2.93 7.25
CA ILE A 40 0.34 2.77 8.25
C ILE A 40 0.79 1.71 9.24
N GLN A 41 0.24 1.79 10.45
CA GLN A 41 0.37 0.70 11.40
C GLN A 41 -0.84 -0.19 11.18
N ALA A 42 -0.61 -1.30 10.49
CA ALA A 42 -1.70 -2.18 10.07
C ALA A 42 -2.17 -3.00 11.25
N GLU A 43 -3.49 -3.14 11.35
CA GLU A 43 -4.11 -3.97 12.39
C GLU A 43 -4.10 -5.42 11.94
N SER A 44 -3.98 -6.31 12.91
CA SER A 44 -3.98 -7.73 12.60
C SER A 44 -4.61 -8.48 13.76
N ASP A 45 -5.45 -9.45 13.43
CA ASP A 45 -6.06 -10.31 14.45
C ASP A 45 -5.10 -11.36 14.97
N LYS A 46 -4.04 -11.63 14.23
CA LYS A 46 -3.17 -12.77 14.54
C LYS A 46 -1.84 -12.37 15.11
N ARG A 47 -1.53 -11.10 15.11
CA ARG A 47 -0.26 -10.62 15.63
C ARG A 47 -0.38 -9.15 15.99
N SER A 48 0.67 -8.64 16.61
CA SER A 48 0.71 -7.22 16.96
C SER A 48 0.63 -6.37 15.70
N PRO A 49 0.12 -5.16 15.83
CA PRO A 49 0.12 -4.24 14.71
C PRO A 49 1.53 -4.07 14.16
N TYR A 50 1.65 -3.91 12.85
CA TYR A 50 2.94 -3.85 12.21
C TYR A 50 2.96 -2.73 11.17
N PRO A 51 4.14 -2.17 10.86
CA PRO A 51 4.22 -1.13 9.85
C PRO A 51 4.05 -1.74 8.46
N LEU A 52 3.23 -1.08 7.66
CA LEU A 52 2.96 -1.52 6.30
C LEU A 52 3.07 -0.32 5.39
N LYS A 53 3.96 -0.42 4.42
CA LYS A 53 4.14 0.66 3.45
C LYS A 53 3.04 0.59 2.41
N ILE A 54 2.43 1.72 2.12
CA ILE A 54 1.38 1.83 1.12
C ILE A 54 1.97 2.53 -0.09
N VAL A 55 1.86 1.91 -1.26
CA VAL A 55 2.38 2.47 -2.51
C VAL A 55 1.22 2.62 -3.47
N ALA A 56 0.98 3.82 -3.95
CA ALA A 56 -0.12 4.10 -4.84
C ALA A 56 0.35 4.86 -6.06
N PHE A 57 -0.37 4.71 -7.15
CA PHE A 57 -0.03 5.31 -8.43
C PHE A 57 -1.20 6.11 -8.98
N ASP A 58 -0.87 7.11 -9.78
CA ASP A 58 -1.85 7.89 -10.54
C ASP A 58 -2.91 8.50 -9.62
N ILE A 59 -4.19 8.30 -9.90
CA ILE A 59 -5.23 8.93 -9.11
C ILE A 59 -5.23 8.43 -7.66
N ASN A 60 -4.85 7.18 -7.45
CA ASN A 60 -4.77 6.65 -6.09
C ASN A 60 -3.65 7.33 -5.30
N ALA A 61 -2.58 7.71 -5.98
CA ALA A 61 -1.50 8.46 -5.33
C ALA A 61 -2.01 9.82 -4.87
N LEU A 62 -2.83 10.47 -5.69
CA LEU A 62 -3.39 11.75 -5.30
C LEU A 62 -4.31 11.60 -4.11
N GLU A 63 -5.05 10.49 -4.06
CA GLU A 63 -5.93 10.23 -2.93
C GLU A 63 -5.17 10.03 -1.63
N ILE A 64 -4.11 9.24 -1.66
CA ILE A 64 -3.39 9.04 -0.39
C ILE A 64 -2.71 10.32 0.09
N MET A 65 -2.40 11.24 -0.81
CA MET A 65 -1.81 12.50 -0.41
C MET A 65 -2.75 13.36 0.44
N THR A 66 -4.03 13.04 0.46
CA THR A 66 -4.97 13.74 1.32
C THR A 66 -4.98 13.20 2.75
N CYS A 67 -4.30 12.09 2.99
CA CYS A 67 -4.26 11.51 4.33
C CYS A 67 -3.28 12.26 5.21
N GLN A 68 -3.52 12.20 6.51
CA GLN A 68 -2.64 12.83 7.48
C GLN A 68 -2.25 11.81 8.53
N LYS A 69 -1.10 12.04 9.13
CA LYS A 69 -0.64 11.21 10.23
C LYS A 69 -1.73 11.18 11.30
N GLY A 70 -2.04 9.96 11.76
CA GLY A 70 -3.09 9.76 12.74
C GLY A 70 -4.44 9.38 12.17
N ASN A 71 -4.63 9.55 10.84
CA ASN A 71 -5.87 9.14 10.21
C ASN A 71 -6.00 7.63 10.21
N LYS A 72 -7.23 7.15 10.37
CA LYS A 72 -7.53 5.75 10.16
C LYS A 72 -7.92 5.54 8.71
N VAL A 73 -7.35 4.51 8.10
CA VAL A 73 -7.61 4.24 6.69
C VAL A 73 -7.79 2.75 6.50
N THR A 74 -8.48 2.40 5.42
CA THR A 74 -8.58 1.03 4.94
C THR A 74 -7.94 1.01 3.56
N ALA A 75 -7.00 0.12 3.35
CA ALA A 75 -6.27 0.05 2.09
C ALA A 75 -6.41 -1.33 1.48
N THR A 76 -6.56 -1.36 0.17
CA THR A 76 -6.60 -2.59 -0.60
C THR A 76 -5.50 -2.52 -1.64
N GLY A 77 -4.73 -3.58 -1.78
CA GLY A 77 -3.67 -3.60 -2.76
C GLY A 77 -3.01 -4.95 -2.83
N ARG A 78 -1.96 -5.02 -3.63
CA ARG A 78 -1.19 -6.25 -3.78
C ARG A 78 -0.14 -6.34 -2.68
N TYR A 79 -0.22 -7.39 -1.91
CA TYR A 79 0.66 -7.58 -0.76
C TYR A 79 1.99 -8.16 -1.23
N GLU A 80 3.07 -7.50 -0.88
CA GLU A 80 4.40 -7.90 -1.32
C GLU A 80 5.41 -7.71 -0.20
N TRP A 81 6.49 -8.43 -0.30
CA TRP A 81 7.66 -8.22 0.53
C TRP A 81 8.75 -7.57 -0.31
N PHE A 82 9.21 -6.41 0.12
CA PHE A 82 10.31 -5.72 -0.53
C PHE A 82 11.01 -4.88 0.53
N ASN A 83 11.99 -5.47 1.21
CA ASN A 83 12.64 -4.86 2.37
C ASN A 83 11.63 -4.47 3.44
N GLY A 84 10.58 -5.26 3.57
CA GLY A 84 9.48 -5.01 4.46
C GLY A 84 8.18 -5.27 3.74
N TYR A 85 7.09 -5.34 4.48
CA TYR A 85 5.79 -5.57 3.88
C TYR A 85 5.26 -4.29 3.26
N GLN A 86 4.67 -4.42 2.08
CA GLN A 86 4.03 -3.29 1.43
C GLN A 86 2.80 -3.71 0.65
N LEU A 87 1.90 -2.76 0.45
CA LEU A 87 0.78 -2.89 -0.47
C LEU A 87 1.06 -2.02 -1.67
N THR A 88 1.14 -2.64 -2.85
CA THR A 88 1.43 -1.95 -4.09
C THR A 88 0.17 -1.81 -4.90
N GLY A 89 0.06 -0.70 -5.63
CA GLY A 89 -1.14 -0.41 -6.41
C GLY A 89 -2.33 -0.20 -5.52
N ALA A 90 -2.11 0.43 -4.38
CA ALA A 90 -3.12 0.50 -3.34
C ALA A 90 -4.20 1.51 -3.64
N GLN A 91 -5.40 1.17 -3.23
CA GLN A 91 -6.52 2.10 -3.16
C GLN A 91 -6.88 2.27 -1.70
N ILE A 92 -7.28 3.47 -1.33
CA ILE A 92 -7.61 3.77 0.04
C ILE A 92 -9.01 4.26 0.18
N VAL A 93 -9.65 3.85 1.26
CA VAL A 93 -10.90 4.43 1.71
C VAL A 93 -10.63 4.99 3.09
N THR A 94 -10.84 6.27 3.27
CA THR A 94 -10.70 6.87 4.60
C THR A 94 -12.00 6.66 5.36
N THR A 95 -11.88 6.44 6.63
CA THR A 95 -13.06 6.25 7.46
C THR A 95 -13.24 7.39 8.45
#